data_91f7291546a7c9371466f87a7be3a800
#
_entry.id   91f7291546a7c9371466f87a7be3a800
#
_cell.length_a   1.000
_cell.length_b   1.000
_cell.length_c   1.000
_cell.angle_alpha   90.00
_cell.angle_beta   90.00
_cell.angle_gamma   90.00
#
_symmetry.space_group_name_H-M   'P 1'
#
loop_
_entity.id
_entity.type
_entity.pdbx_description
1 polymer ?
#
loop_
_entity_poly.entity_id
_entity_poly.type
_entity_poly.pdbx_seq_one_letter_code
_entity_poly.pdbx_strand_id
1 'polypeptide(L)'
;MPPDSTVVPEVRIRDADRSQGALLAAARDEFAEHGLGGARMDRIALRAGLNKRLIYYYFGDKDALFQAVLEQTYREIREEEKTLRLLDLEPVEAVRRLVAFTWQYYLAHPEFLTLLNSANLHRARHLHESRRARELNSPLVETLAAVLERGRRQGIFRGGVDPVQLYVSIAGLSYFYLSNSHTLSAIFGRDLMTAKARNERLSHMAEVILGYLLQEPPA
;
A
#
# COMPACT_ATOMS: atom_id res chain seq x y z
N MET A 1 -51.06 -13.24 22.36
CA MET A 1 -50.17 -12.57 21.38
C MET A 1 -48.83 -12.42 22.04
N PRO A 2 -47.76 -13.09 21.56
CA PRO A 2 -46.39 -12.79 21.97
C PRO A 2 -45.89 -11.56 21.21
N PRO A 3 -45.00 -10.71 21.77
CA PRO A 3 -44.45 -9.54 21.07
C PRO A 3 -43.44 -9.95 20.03
N ASP A 4 -43.56 -9.25 18.91
CA ASP A 4 -42.74 -9.35 17.73
C ASP A 4 -41.27 -9.00 18.02
N SER A 5 -40.36 -9.97 17.88
CA SER A 5 -38.91 -9.88 18.17
C SER A 5 -38.07 -9.87 16.90
N THR A 6 -38.29 -8.90 16.00
CA THR A 6 -37.61 -8.82 14.70
C THR A 6 -36.88 -7.52 14.39
N VAL A 7 -36.38 -6.77 15.38
CA VAL A 7 -35.65 -5.50 15.13
C VAL A 7 -34.27 -5.49 15.79
N VAL A 8 -33.47 -6.55 15.67
CA VAL A 8 -32.13 -6.60 16.35
C VAL A 8 -30.91 -6.90 15.49
N PRO A 9 -30.90 -7.17 14.18
CA PRO A 9 -29.64 -7.51 13.47
C PRO A 9 -28.80 -6.31 13.02
N GLU A 10 -29.39 -5.24 12.46
CA GLU A 10 -28.61 -4.18 11.78
C GLU A 10 -27.82 -3.26 12.71
N VAL A 11 -28.35 -2.88 13.85
CA VAL A 11 -27.67 -1.97 14.80
C VAL A 11 -26.47 -2.66 15.44
N ARG A 12 -26.58 -3.95 15.79
CA ARG A 12 -25.46 -4.73 16.35
C ARG A 12 -24.33 -4.98 15.35
N ILE A 13 -24.66 -5.18 14.07
CA ILE A 13 -23.66 -5.35 13.00
C ILE A 13 -22.89 -4.05 12.78
N ARG A 14 -23.58 -2.91 12.69
CA ARG A 14 -22.94 -1.59 12.55
C ARG A 14 -22.03 -1.23 13.72
N ASP A 15 -22.40 -1.57 14.95
CA ASP A 15 -21.55 -1.33 16.12
C ASP A 15 -20.33 -2.26 16.15
N ALA A 16 -20.47 -3.49 15.68
CA ALA A 16 -19.36 -4.43 15.54
C ALA A 16 -18.35 -3.96 14.49
N ASP A 17 -18.83 -3.57 13.29
CA ASP A 17 -17.98 -3.07 12.20
C ASP A 17 -17.25 -1.78 12.60
N ARG A 18 -17.92 -0.87 13.29
CA ARG A 18 -17.31 0.36 13.82
C ARG A 18 -16.23 0.06 14.85
N SER A 19 -16.49 -0.87 15.76
CA SER A 19 -15.53 -1.28 16.79
C SER A 19 -14.31 -1.96 16.19
N GLN A 20 -14.51 -2.84 15.20
CA GLN A 20 -13.43 -3.51 14.49
C GLN A 20 -12.58 -2.52 13.69
N GLY A 21 -13.20 -1.56 13.00
CA GLY A 21 -12.50 -0.49 12.28
C GLY A 21 -11.67 0.40 13.21
N ALA A 22 -12.21 0.80 14.36
CA ALA A 22 -11.49 1.58 15.35
C ALA A 22 -10.28 0.84 15.93
N LEU A 23 -10.42 -0.48 16.18
CA LEU A 23 -9.29 -1.31 16.63
C LEU A 23 -8.22 -1.45 15.56
N LEU A 24 -8.59 -1.65 14.29
CA LEU A 24 -7.62 -1.73 13.19
C LEU A 24 -6.86 -0.42 13.00
N ALA A 25 -7.54 0.73 13.06
CA ALA A 25 -6.90 2.04 12.97
C ALA A 25 -5.91 2.27 14.12
N ALA A 26 -6.32 2.01 15.36
CA ALA A 26 -5.46 2.12 16.53
C ALA A 26 -4.28 1.13 16.48
N ALA A 27 -4.50 -0.07 15.97
CA ALA A 27 -3.45 -1.08 15.79
C ALA A 27 -2.45 -0.68 14.71
N ARG A 28 -2.91 -0.11 13.58
CA ARG A 28 -2.04 0.43 12.53
C ARG A 28 -1.07 1.45 13.10
N ASP A 29 -1.59 2.43 13.84
CA ASP A 29 -0.77 3.49 14.43
C ASP A 29 0.23 2.92 15.44
N GLU A 30 -0.20 2.01 16.33
CA GLU A 30 0.66 1.37 17.32
C GLU A 30 1.77 0.53 16.67
N PHE A 31 1.45 -0.25 15.63
CA PHE A 31 2.44 -1.03 14.88
C PHE A 31 3.39 -0.16 14.06
N ALA A 32 2.91 0.95 13.51
CA ALA A 32 3.75 1.89 12.80
C ALA A 32 4.76 2.58 13.73
N GLU A 33 4.34 2.95 14.94
CA GLU A 33 5.20 3.63 15.92
C GLU A 33 6.21 2.68 16.58
N HIS A 34 5.82 1.44 16.87
CA HIS A 34 6.59 0.55 17.74
C HIS A 34 7.02 -0.77 17.11
N GLY A 35 6.65 -1.01 15.85
CA GLY A 35 6.83 -2.29 15.16
C GLY A 35 6.02 -3.42 15.80
N LEU A 36 6.03 -4.60 15.18
CA LEU A 36 5.32 -5.77 15.71
C LEU A 36 5.85 -6.18 17.10
N GLY A 37 7.16 -6.13 17.32
CA GLY A 37 7.78 -6.53 18.59
C GLY A 37 7.41 -5.61 19.76
N GLY A 38 7.46 -4.29 19.53
CA GLY A 38 7.24 -3.26 20.55
C GLY A 38 5.78 -2.90 20.82
N ALA A 39 4.88 -3.24 19.90
CA ALA A 39 3.46 -2.94 20.02
C ALA A 39 2.79 -3.68 21.19
N ARG A 40 1.86 -3.01 21.87
CA ARG A 40 1.16 -3.51 23.06
C ARG A 40 -0.36 -3.48 22.88
N MET A 41 -1.01 -4.61 23.12
CA MET A 41 -2.47 -4.76 23.04
C MET A 41 -3.24 -3.81 23.97
N ASP A 42 -2.63 -3.46 25.13
CA ASP A 42 -3.24 -2.51 26.07
C ASP A 42 -3.25 -1.08 25.49
N ARG A 43 -2.17 -0.66 24.81
CA ARG A 43 -2.11 0.66 24.16
C ARG A 43 -3.08 0.73 22.99
N ILE A 44 -3.20 -0.34 22.21
CA ILE A 44 -4.19 -0.42 21.11
C ILE A 44 -5.61 -0.23 21.65
N ALA A 45 -5.96 -0.98 22.69
CA ALA A 45 -7.29 -0.88 23.31
C ALA A 45 -7.58 0.54 23.85
N LEU A 46 -6.60 1.13 24.54
CA LEU A 46 -6.71 2.49 25.07
C LEU A 46 -6.88 3.52 23.94
N ARG A 47 -6.06 3.42 22.88
CA ARG A 47 -6.13 4.32 21.71
C ARG A 47 -7.46 4.21 20.97
N ALA A 48 -8.01 3.01 20.88
CA ALA A 48 -9.33 2.77 20.27
C ALA A 48 -10.50 3.18 21.18
N GLY A 49 -10.27 3.46 22.45
CA GLY A 49 -11.35 3.71 23.42
C GLY A 49 -12.23 2.48 23.70
N LEU A 50 -11.67 1.27 23.54
CA LEU A 50 -12.40 0.02 23.60
C LEU A 50 -11.77 -0.97 24.61
N ASN A 51 -12.58 -1.96 25.04
CA ASN A 51 -12.08 -2.98 25.94
C ASN A 51 -11.10 -3.92 25.21
N LYS A 52 -9.95 -4.22 25.83
CA LYS A 52 -8.92 -5.14 25.32
C LYS A 52 -9.48 -6.52 24.93
N ARG A 53 -10.53 -6.99 25.63
CA ARG A 53 -11.18 -8.28 25.30
C ARG A 53 -11.73 -8.32 23.89
N LEU A 54 -12.15 -7.15 23.32
CA LEU A 54 -12.67 -7.07 21.96
C LEU A 54 -11.57 -7.32 20.93
N ILE A 55 -10.31 -6.98 21.22
CA ILE A 55 -9.19 -7.28 20.31
C ILE A 55 -9.06 -8.81 20.17
N TYR A 56 -9.04 -9.53 21.28
CA TYR A 56 -8.95 -10.99 21.27
C TYR A 56 -10.19 -11.64 20.65
N TYR A 57 -11.35 -11.06 20.88
CA TYR A 57 -12.60 -11.56 20.29
C TYR A 57 -12.62 -11.45 18.75
N TYR A 58 -12.18 -10.30 18.20
CA TYR A 58 -12.23 -10.07 16.75
C TYR A 58 -11.03 -10.64 16.01
N PHE A 59 -9.85 -10.62 16.61
CA PHE A 59 -8.60 -10.93 15.91
C PHE A 59 -7.83 -12.13 16.49
N GLY A 60 -8.14 -12.55 17.70
CA GLY A 60 -7.46 -13.66 18.34
C GLY A 60 -6.19 -13.22 19.07
N ASP A 61 -5.10 -12.97 18.37
CA ASP A 61 -3.82 -12.58 18.95
C ASP A 61 -3.18 -11.37 18.25
N LYS A 62 -1.96 -11.02 18.68
CA LYS A 62 -1.23 -9.87 18.13
C LYS A 62 -0.75 -10.10 16.70
N ASP A 63 -0.36 -11.31 16.36
CA ASP A 63 0.09 -11.68 15.02
C ASP A 63 -1.08 -11.63 14.02
N ALA A 64 -2.23 -12.17 14.38
CA ALA A 64 -3.45 -12.12 13.57
C ALA A 64 -3.98 -10.67 13.41
N LEU A 65 -3.89 -9.86 14.47
CA LEU A 65 -4.22 -8.42 14.37
C LEU A 65 -3.25 -7.69 13.43
N PHE A 66 -1.94 -7.99 13.48
CA PHE A 66 -0.96 -7.41 12.58
C PHE A 66 -1.21 -7.82 11.12
N GLN A 67 -1.54 -9.09 10.90
CA GLN A 67 -1.98 -9.57 9.57
C GLN A 67 -3.18 -8.80 9.06
N ALA A 68 -4.22 -8.62 9.89
CA ALA A 68 -5.42 -7.88 9.52
C ALA A 68 -5.10 -6.40 9.17
N VAL A 69 -4.20 -5.76 9.91
CA VAL A 69 -3.70 -4.42 9.60
C VAL A 69 -2.99 -4.39 8.25
N LEU A 70 -2.09 -5.33 7.98
CA LEU A 70 -1.41 -5.41 6.68
C LEU A 70 -2.41 -5.59 5.53
N GLU A 71 -3.36 -6.51 5.67
CA GLU A 71 -4.39 -6.75 4.65
C GLU A 71 -5.27 -5.51 4.41
N GLN A 72 -5.61 -4.78 5.48
CA GLN A 72 -6.35 -3.52 5.36
C GLN A 72 -5.52 -2.46 4.63
N THR A 73 -4.26 -2.29 5.00
CA THR A 73 -3.34 -1.31 4.39
C THR A 73 -3.12 -1.59 2.89
N TYR A 74 -2.96 -2.88 2.52
CA TYR A 74 -2.90 -3.26 1.10
C TYR A 74 -4.23 -3.02 0.37
N ARG A 75 -5.36 -3.23 1.02
CA ARG A 75 -6.66 -2.95 0.42
C ARG A 75 -6.82 -1.46 0.13
N GLU A 76 -6.45 -0.61 1.07
CA GLU A 76 -6.57 0.85 0.94
C GLU A 76 -5.80 1.36 -0.29
N ILE A 77 -4.52 1.01 -0.45
CA ILE A 77 -3.76 1.43 -1.63
C ILE A 77 -4.35 0.86 -2.93
N ARG A 78 -4.84 -0.40 -2.95
CA ARG A 78 -5.45 -0.99 -4.15
C ARG A 78 -6.76 -0.32 -4.54
N GLU A 79 -7.59 0.08 -3.57
CA GLU A 79 -8.81 0.83 -3.86
C GLU A 79 -8.50 2.22 -4.43
N GLU A 80 -7.52 2.93 -3.88
CA GLU A 80 -7.09 4.21 -4.44
C GLU A 80 -6.49 4.07 -5.85
N GLU A 81 -5.68 3.04 -6.11
CA GLU A 81 -5.14 2.77 -7.44
C GLU A 81 -6.23 2.56 -8.51
N LYS A 82 -7.35 1.93 -8.16
CA LYS A 82 -8.48 1.77 -9.10
C LYS A 82 -9.02 3.12 -9.58
N THR A 83 -8.98 4.15 -8.73
CA THR A 83 -9.46 5.49 -9.08
C THR A 83 -8.63 6.16 -10.18
N LEU A 84 -7.40 5.68 -10.42
CA LEU A 84 -6.52 6.20 -11.48
C LEU A 84 -7.04 5.92 -12.88
N ARG A 85 -7.91 4.92 -13.05
CA ARG A 85 -8.51 4.53 -14.32
C ARG A 85 -7.47 4.40 -15.45
N LEU A 86 -6.37 3.70 -15.16
CA LEU A 86 -5.19 3.62 -16.04
C LEU A 86 -5.52 3.09 -17.46
N LEU A 87 -6.56 2.30 -17.59
CA LEU A 87 -7.01 1.77 -18.89
C LEU A 87 -7.65 2.82 -19.79
N ASP A 88 -8.13 3.94 -19.22
CA ASP A 88 -8.74 5.03 -19.97
C ASP A 88 -7.70 6.05 -20.48
N LEU A 89 -6.45 5.94 -20.04
CA LEU A 89 -5.36 6.86 -20.38
C LEU A 89 -4.50 6.30 -21.51
N GLU A 90 -3.83 7.18 -22.27
CA GLU A 90 -2.77 6.77 -23.19
C GLU A 90 -1.63 6.08 -22.43
N PRO A 91 -0.93 5.08 -23.05
CA PRO A 91 0.01 4.21 -22.33
C PRO A 91 1.10 4.96 -21.55
N VAL A 92 1.69 6.00 -22.12
CA VAL A 92 2.72 6.81 -21.46
C VAL A 92 2.14 7.55 -20.25
N GLU A 93 0.97 8.15 -20.41
CA GLU A 93 0.28 8.87 -19.32
C GLU A 93 -0.16 7.90 -18.21
N ALA A 94 -0.63 6.72 -18.54
CA ALA A 94 -0.99 5.70 -17.56
C ALA A 94 0.21 5.32 -16.68
N VAL A 95 1.39 5.12 -17.27
CA VAL A 95 2.62 4.83 -16.53
C VAL A 95 3.05 6.03 -15.67
N ARG A 96 3.05 7.25 -16.23
CA ARG A 96 3.35 8.47 -15.46
C ARG A 96 2.42 8.63 -14.25
N ARG A 97 1.13 8.39 -14.45
CA ARG A 97 0.10 8.47 -13.43
C ARG A 97 0.34 7.46 -12.30
N LEU A 98 0.69 6.23 -12.65
CA LEU A 98 1.01 5.20 -11.65
C LEU A 98 2.29 5.53 -10.86
N VAL A 99 3.34 6.00 -11.53
CA VAL A 99 4.58 6.45 -10.84
C VAL A 99 4.29 7.59 -9.87
N ALA A 100 3.54 8.61 -10.33
CA ALA A 100 3.19 9.76 -9.49
C ALA A 100 2.30 9.36 -8.31
N PHE A 101 1.32 8.50 -8.54
CA PHE A 101 0.45 7.98 -7.49
C PHE A 101 1.25 7.21 -6.43
N THR A 102 2.08 6.25 -6.83
CA THR A 102 2.88 5.45 -5.89
C THR A 102 3.76 6.34 -5.02
N TRP A 103 4.41 7.35 -5.62
CA TRP A 103 5.21 8.32 -4.91
C TRP A 103 4.40 9.14 -3.90
N GLN A 104 3.26 9.70 -4.34
CA GLN A 104 2.40 10.53 -3.51
C GLN A 104 1.75 9.74 -2.38
N TYR A 105 1.31 8.52 -2.67
CA TYR A 105 0.74 7.64 -1.67
C TYR A 105 1.74 7.33 -0.55
N TYR A 106 2.98 6.97 -0.88
CA TYR A 106 4.01 6.69 0.13
C TYR A 106 4.41 7.93 0.93
N LEU A 107 4.35 9.12 0.35
CA LEU A 107 4.55 10.37 1.06
C LEU A 107 3.41 10.69 2.03
N ALA A 108 2.18 10.43 1.64
CA ALA A 108 0.98 10.67 2.45
C ALA A 108 0.79 9.61 3.55
N HIS A 109 1.30 8.39 3.33
CA HIS A 109 1.13 7.22 4.19
C HIS A 109 2.47 6.63 4.64
N PRO A 110 3.28 7.36 5.45
CA PRO A 110 4.57 6.84 5.93
C PRO A 110 4.43 5.58 6.78
N GLU A 111 3.28 5.39 7.46
CA GLU A 111 2.94 4.19 8.20
C GLU A 111 2.92 2.94 7.29
N PHE A 112 2.53 3.06 6.01
CA PHE A 112 2.59 1.98 5.05
C PHE A 112 4.01 1.42 4.93
N LEU A 113 5.01 2.30 4.78
CA LEU A 113 6.41 1.90 4.64
C LEU A 113 6.95 1.24 5.92
N THR A 114 6.57 1.77 7.08
CA THR A 114 6.99 1.22 8.39
C THR A 114 6.40 -0.17 8.63
N LEU A 115 5.12 -0.36 8.28
CA LEU A 115 4.45 -1.67 8.38
C LEU A 115 5.09 -2.69 7.42
N LEU A 116 5.42 -2.27 6.18
CA LEU A 116 6.14 -3.11 5.23
C LEU A 116 7.52 -3.53 5.77
N ASN A 117 8.28 -2.59 6.32
CA ASN A 117 9.57 -2.87 6.94
C ASN A 117 9.43 -3.88 8.08
N SER A 118 8.44 -3.68 8.94
CA SER A 118 8.15 -4.61 10.05
C SER A 118 7.76 -6.00 9.54
N ALA A 119 6.93 -6.10 8.50
CA ALA A 119 6.55 -7.37 7.89
C ALA A 119 7.77 -8.09 7.29
N ASN A 120 8.63 -7.37 6.56
CA ASN A 120 9.84 -7.92 5.95
C ASN A 120 10.87 -8.39 6.99
N LEU A 121 11.02 -7.67 8.11
CA LEU A 121 11.86 -8.09 9.23
C LEU A 121 11.44 -9.47 9.78
N HIS A 122 10.14 -9.77 9.74
CA HIS A 122 9.56 -11.05 10.13
C HIS A 122 9.37 -12.01 8.94
N ARG A 123 10.11 -11.82 7.81
CA ARG A 123 10.08 -12.65 6.60
C ARG A 123 8.69 -12.75 5.97
N ALA A 124 7.87 -11.71 6.16
CA ALA A 124 6.50 -11.62 5.64
C ALA A 124 5.59 -12.83 5.98
N ARG A 125 5.86 -13.54 7.08
CA ARG A 125 5.12 -14.76 7.47
C ARG A 125 3.60 -14.53 7.51
N HIS A 126 3.16 -13.36 7.98
CA HIS A 126 1.75 -12.96 8.05
C HIS A 126 1.08 -12.80 6.68
N LEU A 127 1.85 -12.54 5.61
CA LEU A 127 1.34 -12.42 4.24
C LEU A 127 1.39 -13.76 3.50
N HIS A 128 2.35 -14.65 3.83
CA HIS A 128 2.44 -15.98 3.21
C HIS A 128 1.18 -16.81 3.41
N GLU A 129 0.56 -16.71 4.58
CA GLU A 129 -0.66 -17.42 4.94
C GLU A 129 -1.92 -16.70 4.44
N SER A 130 -1.80 -15.44 4.05
CA SER A 130 -2.93 -14.65 3.56
C SER A 130 -3.19 -14.88 2.07
N ARG A 131 -4.23 -15.66 1.76
CA ARG A 131 -4.80 -15.75 0.40
C ARG A 131 -5.29 -14.38 -0.07
N ARG A 132 -5.87 -13.59 0.84
CA ARG A 132 -6.44 -12.27 0.56
C ARG A 132 -5.39 -11.26 0.09
N ALA A 133 -4.18 -11.25 0.67
CA ALA A 133 -3.10 -10.38 0.23
C ALA A 133 -2.67 -10.65 -1.23
N ARG A 134 -2.67 -11.91 -1.67
CA ARG A 134 -2.38 -12.28 -3.05
C ARG A 134 -3.48 -11.83 -4.01
N GLU A 135 -4.74 -12.05 -3.65
CA GLU A 135 -5.91 -11.65 -4.45
C GLU A 135 -6.01 -10.13 -4.63
N LEU A 136 -5.56 -9.33 -3.66
CA LEU A 136 -5.56 -7.87 -3.76
C LEU A 136 -4.58 -7.32 -4.81
N ASN A 137 -3.48 -8.02 -5.09
CA ASN A 137 -2.45 -7.51 -6.00
C ASN A 137 -2.67 -7.90 -7.48
N SER A 138 -3.41 -8.97 -7.76
CA SER A 138 -3.64 -9.46 -9.13
C SER A 138 -4.24 -8.42 -10.07
N PRO A 139 -5.30 -7.64 -9.68
CA PRO A 139 -5.92 -6.67 -10.57
C PRO A 139 -4.99 -5.55 -11.04
N LEU A 140 -4.06 -5.10 -10.20
CA LEU A 140 -3.08 -4.08 -10.61
C LEU A 140 -2.11 -4.63 -11.66
N VAL A 141 -1.60 -5.85 -11.44
CA VAL A 141 -0.69 -6.50 -12.40
C VAL A 141 -1.37 -6.73 -13.74
N GLU A 142 -2.64 -7.15 -13.73
CA GLU A 142 -3.44 -7.32 -14.94
C GLU A 142 -3.67 -5.99 -15.68
N THR A 143 -4.00 -4.93 -14.94
CA THR A 143 -4.17 -3.58 -15.49
C THR A 143 -2.86 -3.09 -16.12
N LEU A 144 -1.73 -3.28 -15.44
CA LEU A 144 -0.42 -2.87 -15.95
C LEU A 144 -0.02 -3.68 -17.19
N ALA A 145 -0.29 -4.98 -17.20
CA ALA A 145 -0.10 -5.83 -18.38
C ALA A 145 -0.89 -5.33 -19.60
N ALA A 146 -2.14 -4.93 -19.39
CA ALA A 146 -2.98 -4.39 -20.46
C ALA A 146 -2.47 -3.04 -20.99
N VAL A 147 -1.98 -2.16 -20.11
CA VAL A 147 -1.35 -0.87 -20.50
C VAL A 147 -0.08 -1.12 -21.32
N LEU A 148 0.78 -2.04 -20.86
CA LEU A 148 2.03 -2.40 -21.56
C LEU A 148 1.75 -2.99 -22.94
N GLU A 149 0.79 -3.92 -23.05
CA GLU A 149 0.43 -4.54 -24.33
C GLU A 149 -0.16 -3.53 -25.30
N ARG A 150 -0.98 -2.57 -24.82
CA ARG A 150 -1.49 -1.49 -25.65
C ARG A 150 -0.37 -0.59 -26.17
N GLY A 151 0.58 -0.19 -25.31
CA GLY A 151 1.74 0.60 -25.71
C GLY A 151 2.65 -0.14 -26.71
N ARG A 152 2.82 -1.45 -26.54
CA ARG A 152 3.56 -2.31 -27.47
C ARG A 152 2.87 -2.34 -28.85
N ARG A 153 1.57 -2.55 -28.90
CA ARG A 153 0.81 -2.57 -30.18
C ARG A 153 0.83 -1.23 -30.91
N GLN A 154 0.91 -0.14 -30.18
CA GLN A 154 1.05 1.21 -30.74
C GLN A 154 2.51 1.55 -31.15
N GLY A 155 3.47 0.64 -30.95
CA GLY A 155 4.89 0.89 -31.24
C GLY A 155 5.54 1.90 -30.28
N ILE A 156 4.91 2.24 -29.16
CA ILE A 156 5.41 3.19 -28.16
C ILE A 156 6.32 2.49 -27.16
N PHE A 157 5.92 1.31 -26.67
CA PHE A 157 6.67 0.55 -25.67
C PHE A 157 7.38 -0.63 -26.28
N ARG A 158 8.54 -0.94 -25.74
CA ARG A 158 9.30 -2.16 -26.06
C ARG A 158 8.49 -3.42 -25.69
N GLY A 159 8.74 -4.52 -26.40
CA GLY A 159 8.16 -5.81 -26.07
C GLY A 159 8.89 -6.52 -24.92
N GLY A 160 8.26 -7.54 -24.35
CA GLY A 160 8.88 -8.42 -23.35
C GLY A 160 9.01 -7.81 -21.95
N VAL A 161 8.28 -6.74 -21.64
CA VAL A 161 8.27 -6.15 -20.31
C VAL A 161 7.37 -6.97 -19.38
N ASP A 162 7.93 -7.50 -18.30
CA ASP A 162 7.19 -8.17 -17.24
C ASP A 162 6.49 -7.11 -16.36
N PRO A 163 5.14 -7.14 -16.25
CA PRO A 163 4.38 -6.17 -15.46
C PRO A 163 4.72 -6.23 -13.96
N VAL A 164 5.07 -7.41 -13.42
CA VAL A 164 5.47 -7.55 -12.01
C VAL A 164 6.81 -6.85 -11.77
N GLN A 165 7.80 -7.08 -12.64
CA GLN A 165 9.11 -6.44 -12.53
C GLN A 165 9.00 -4.92 -12.68
N LEU A 166 8.15 -4.45 -13.59
CA LEU A 166 7.89 -3.01 -13.74
C LEU A 166 7.28 -2.42 -12.47
N TYR A 167 6.25 -3.08 -11.91
CA TYR A 167 5.64 -2.64 -10.65
C TYR A 167 6.68 -2.60 -9.51
N VAL A 168 7.49 -3.65 -9.37
CA VAL A 168 8.57 -3.71 -8.36
C VAL A 168 9.55 -2.55 -8.54
N SER A 169 9.89 -2.20 -9.78
CA SER A 169 10.78 -1.06 -10.08
C SER A 169 10.15 0.28 -9.68
N ILE A 170 8.88 0.51 -10.02
CA ILE A 170 8.15 1.73 -9.64
C ILE A 170 8.07 1.87 -8.11
N ALA A 171 7.63 0.79 -7.44
CA ALA A 171 7.55 0.75 -5.99
C ALA A 171 8.91 0.92 -5.32
N GLY A 172 9.95 0.22 -5.82
CA GLY A 172 11.31 0.25 -5.29
C GLY A 172 11.97 1.62 -5.39
N LEU A 173 11.80 2.33 -6.51
CA LEU A 173 12.32 3.68 -6.70
C LEU A 173 11.74 4.66 -5.67
N SER A 174 10.44 4.54 -5.34
CA SER A 174 9.77 5.33 -4.31
C SER A 174 10.18 4.91 -2.91
N TYR A 175 10.08 3.61 -2.64
CA TYR A 175 10.31 3.01 -1.34
C TYR A 175 11.74 3.24 -0.82
N PHE A 176 12.76 2.94 -1.63
CA PHE A 176 14.15 3.07 -1.21
C PHE A 176 14.49 4.51 -0.81
N TYR A 177 14.04 5.48 -1.59
CA TYR A 177 14.27 6.88 -1.31
C TYR A 177 13.62 7.32 0.01
N LEU A 178 12.35 7.00 0.21
CA LEU A 178 11.58 7.44 1.37
C LEU A 178 11.98 6.69 2.65
N SER A 179 12.13 5.37 2.58
CA SER A 179 12.55 4.55 3.73
C SER A 179 13.94 4.88 4.24
N ASN A 180 14.82 5.39 3.37
CA ASN A 180 16.20 5.72 3.70
C ASN A 180 16.47 7.23 3.68
N SER A 181 15.45 8.08 3.63
CA SER A 181 15.58 9.54 3.44
C SER A 181 16.52 10.19 4.47
N HIS A 182 16.45 9.79 5.74
CA HIS A 182 17.32 10.31 6.80
C HIS A 182 18.80 9.93 6.59
N THR A 183 19.08 8.66 6.34
CA THR A 183 20.44 8.16 6.14
C THR A 183 21.04 8.69 4.83
N LEU A 184 20.25 8.71 3.76
CA LEU A 184 20.68 9.27 2.47
C LEU A 184 20.95 10.78 2.58
N SER A 185 20.10 11.54 3.28
CA SER A 185 20.30 12.97 3.50
C SER A 185 21.62 13.23 4.26
N ALA A 186 21.90 12.43 5.29
CA ALA A 186 23.13 12.53 6.05
C ALA A 186 24.37 12.18 5.22
N ILE A 187 24.32 11.08 4.44
CA ILE A 187 25.45 10.61 3.64
C ILE A 187 25.77 11.59 2.50
N PHE A 188 24.74 12.11 1.82
CA PHE A 188 24.93 13.03 0.69
C PHE A 188 25.01 14.51 1.11
N GLY A 189 24.90 14.83 2.41
CA GLY A 189 25.03 16.19 2.93
C GLY A 189 23.96 17.14 2.41
N ARG A 190 22.77 16.64 2.08
CA ARG A 190 21.65 17.45 1.59
C ARG A 190 20.31 16.90 2.07
N ASP A 191 19.36 17.79 2.36
CA ASP A 191 17.99 17.37 2.72
C ASP A 191 17.22 16.88 1.47
N LEU A 192 16.99 15.58 1.43
CA LEU A 192 16.25 14.92 0.36
C LEU A 192 14.71 15.08 0.48
N MET A 193 14.22 15.65 1.59
CA MET A 193 12.79 15.80 1.84
C MET A 193 12.26 17.22 1.58
N THR A 194 13.12 18.15 1.12
CA THR A 194 12.65 19.45 0.66
C THR A 194 11.66 19.30 -0.50
N ALA A 195 10.74 20.25 -0.66
CA ALA A 195 9.78 20.26 -1.77
C ALA A 195 10.46 20.13 -3.14
N LYS A 196 11.58 20.85 -3.32
CA LYS A 196 12.39 20.80 -4.55
C LYS A 196 12.95 19.39 -4.78
N ALA A 197 13.62 18.79 -3.79
CA ALA A 197 14.20 17.45 -3.92
C ALA A 197 13.14 16.37 -4.19
N ARG A 198 11.96 16.47 -3.57
CA ARG A 198 10.84 15.57 -3.83
C ARG A 198 10.31 15.68 -5.26
N ASN A 199 10.19 16.89 -5.80
CA ASN A 199 9.76 17.10 -7.18
C ASN A 199 10.81 16.61 -8.19
N GLU A 200 12.09 16.89 -7.95
CA GLU A 200 13.20 16.36 -8.75
C GLU A 200 13.22 14.83 -8.74
N ARG A 201 12.97 14.21 -7.57
CA ARG A 201 12.89 12.75 -7.47
C ARG A 201 11.73 12.18 -8.28
N LEU A 202 10.55 12.77 -8.21
CA LEU A 202 9.39 12.31 -8.98
C LEU A 202 9.65 12.38 -10.48
N SER A 203 10.21 13.49 -10.99
CA SER A 203 10.58 13.64 -12.41
C SER A 203 11.58 12.56 -12.82
N HIS A 204 12.65 12.39 -12.03
CA HIS A 204 13.67 11.39 -12.30
C HIS A 204 13.11 9.96 -12.32
N MET A 205 12.22 9.60 -11.40
CA MET A 205 11.59 8.28 -11.41
C MET A 205 10.78 8.04 -12.67
N ALA A 206 9.99 9.03 -13.10
CA ALA A 206 9.22 8.93 -14.34
C ALA A 206 10.14 8.78 -15.57
N GLU A 207 11.24 9.52 -15.62
CA GLU A 207 12.25 9.40 -16.68
C GLU A 207 12.91 8.03 -16.70
N VAL A 208 13.31 7.48 -15.55
CA VAL A 208 13.92 6.14 -15.45
C VAL A 208 12.94 5.07 -15.94
N ILE A 209 11.71 5.10 -15.50
CA ILE A 209 10.69 4.10 -15.88
C ILE A 209 10.33 4.22 -17.36
N LEU A 210 10.10 5.43 -17.85
CA LEU A 210 9.76 5.63 -19.27
C LEU A 210 10.95 5.40 -20.18
N GLY A 211 12.17 5.77 -19.77
CA GLY A 211 13.40 5.47 -20.51
C GLY A 211 13.63 3.97 -20.70
N TYR A 212 13.19 3.15 -19.74
CA TYR A 212 13.20 1.69 -19.90
C TYR A 212 12.13 1.19 -20.87
N LEU A 213 10.93 1.83 -20.87
CA LEU A 213 9.77 1.34 -21.62
C LEU A 213 9.73 1.79 -23.07
N LEU A 214 10.15 3.03 -23.34
CA LEU A 214 10.03 3.62 -24.67
C LEU A 214 10.94 2.87 -25.67
N GLN A 215 10.40 2.64 -26.86
CA GLN A 215 11.24 2.21 -27.98
C GLN A 215 12.06 3.39 -28.48
N GLU A 216 13.35 3.18 -28.75
CA GLU A 216 14.10 4.12 -29.55
C GLU A 216 13.48 4.17 -30.95
N PRO A 217 13.30 5.36 -31.54
CA PRO A 217 12.89 5.43 -32.94
C PRO A 217 13.88 4.63 -33.79
N PRO A 218 13.42 3.90 -34.82
CA PRO A 218 14.33 3.21 -35.71
C PRO A 218 15.36 4.21 -36.27
N ALA A 219 16.63 3.85 -36.16
CA ALA A 219 17.72 4.66 -36.64
C ALA A 219 17.64 4.90 -38.16
#